data_1147003be62c5ebce008a418214b75bd
#
_entry.id   1147003be62c5ebce008a418214b75bd
#
_cell.length_a   1.000
_cell.length_b   1.000
_cell.length_c   1.000
_cell.angle_alpha   90.00
_cell.angle_beta   90.00
_cell.angle_gamma   90.00
#
_symmetry.space_group_name_H-M   'P 1'
#
loop_
_entity.id
_entity.type
_entity.pdbx_description
1 polymer ?
#
loop_
_entity_poly.entity_id
_entity_poly.type
_entity_poly.pdbx_seq_one_letter_code
_entity_poly.pdbx_strand_id
1 'polypeptide(L)'
;MIQTKKIDFFILSFGLVSSIFLVYFFKQIINFQHSLIFVIGLLLGLTLYHASFGFTGGWRNFIERSDSSALRAQFLMLVFAILLFSGFVNSKSIFYGNPIVGSVAPTNVSLIIGSFIFGLAMQLAGGCGSGTLYTVGGGNTKMLITLIFFVIGSLVGTYNFTFWIELPTLGNISLLDKFGIINSIIIQLIFIVLLYLIFSYVDKKKNNIVDHSDIFKSSNFNIIKGSWPLFLGAVLLAILNFLMLNVAGHPWSVTFAFGLWGAKIADFIGINVASWDFWNFQYPKAALKNSIFADHTSISNIGIILGALIASSLAGSFNNKNRIKTKIIFAAMLGGFFMGFGARLAFGCNIGALFSGIASGSLHGWIWFLFAFIGTYFGVKLRRLFYT
;
A
#
# COMPACT_ATOMS: atom_id res chain seq x y z
N MET A 1 28.75 -16.68 13.83
CA MET A 1 27.74 -16.90 14.89
C MET A 1 26.52 -16.05 14.55
N ILE A 2 25.43 -16.66 14.10
CA ILE A 2 24.15 -15.98 13.87
C ILE A 2 23.57 -15.73 15.26
N GLN A 3 23.67 -14.51 15.77
CA GLN A 3 22.94 -14.15 17.00
C GLN A 3 21.45 -14.34 16.73
N THR A 4 20.86 -15.36 17.34
CA THR A 4 19.41 -15.52 17.36
C THR A 4 18.84 -14.33 18.13
N LYS A 5 18.28 -13.37 17.41
CA LYS A 5 17.64 -12.21 18.02
C LYS A 5 16.54 -12.70 18.97
N LYS A 6 16.56 -12.22 20.22
CA LYS A 6 15.58 -12.58 21.25
C LYS A 6 14.25 -11.89 20.94
N ILE A 7 13.15 -12.57 21.21
CA ILE A 7 11.81 -11.99 21.16
C ILE A 7 11.73 -10.85 22.17
N ASP A 8 11.17 -9.72 21.76
CA ASP A 8 10.87 -8.61 22.68
C ASP A 8 9.48 -8.84 23.31
N PHE A 9 9.50 -9.50 24.46
CA PHE A 9 8.26 -9.88 25.15
C PHE A 9 7.43 -8.70 25.62
N PHE A 10 8.05 -7.58 25.98
CA PHE A 10 7.32 -6.39 26.42
C PHE A 10 6.50 -5.77 25.28
N ILE A 11 7.17 -5.55 24.14
CA ILE A 11 6.51 -4.99 22.95
C ILE A 11 5.48 -5.98 22.38
N LEU A 12 5.80 -7.28 22.40
CA LEU A 12 4.87 -8.33 21.96
C LEU A 12 3.59 -8.33 22.81
N SER A 13 3.73 -8.32 24.14
CA SER A 13 2.59 -8.29 25.06
C SER A 13 1.74 -7.03 24.85
N PHE A 14 2.37 -5.87 24.71
CA PHE A 14 1.67 -4.62 24.39
C PHE A 14 0.88 -4.73 23.07
N GLY A 15 1.51 -5.25 22.01
CA GLY A 15 0.87 -5.43 20.71
C GLY A 15 -0.32 -6.40 20.75
N LEU A 16 -0.18 -7.53 21.45
CA LEU A 16 -1.26 -8.52 21.60
C LEU A 16 -2.43 -7.98 22.45
N VAL A 17 -2.14 -7.38 23.61
CA VAL A 17 -3.18 -6.81 24.48
C VAL A 17 -3.94 -5.71 23.77
N SER A 18 -3.23 -4.78 23.11
CA SER A 18 -3.86 -3.72 22.33
C SER A 18 -4.72 -4.28 21.18
N SER A 19 -4.25 -5.31 20.51
CA SER A 19 -5.00 -5.94 19.41
C SER A 19 -6.28 -6.62 19.91
N ILE A 20 -6.21 -7.38 20.98
CA ILE A 20 -7.37 -8.05 21.60
C ILE A 20 -8.39 -7.00 22.08
N PHE A 21 -7.90 -5.95 22.75
CA PHE A 21 -8.76 -4.84 23.19
C PHE A 21 -9.47 -4.18 22.00
N LEU A 22 -8.77 -3.87 20.90
CA LEU A 22 -9.39 -3.22 19.73
C LEU A 22 -10.35 -4.15 18.99
N VAL A 23 -10.08 -5.44 18.88
CA VAL A 23 -11.05 -6.42 18.32
C VAL A 23 -12.34 -6.40 19.12
N TYR A 24 -12.25 -6.45 20.45
CA TYR A 24 -13.41 -6.39 21.33
C TYR A 24 -14.12 -5.03 21.24
N PHE A 25 -13.38 -3.93 21.25
CA PHE A 25 -13.90 -2.56 21.14
C PHE A 25 -14.69 -2.38 19.85
N PHE A 26 -14.12 -2.73 18.69
CA PHE A 26 -14.82 -2.60 17.41
C PHE A 26 -16.08 -3.46 17.35
N LYS A 27 -16.03 -4.69 17.89
CA LYS A 27 -17.18 -5.59 17.92
C LYS A 27 -18.35 -5.00 18.74
N GLN A 28 -18.07 -4.37 19.89
CA GLN A 28 -19.08 -3.88 20.80
C GLN A 28 -19.59 -2.47 20.46
N ILE A 29 -18.69 -1.59 20.02
CA ILE A 29 -19.01 -0.16 19.84
C ILE A 29 -19.50 0.13 18.42
N ILE A 30 -19.04 -0.64 17.41
CA ILE A 30 -19.39 -0.40 16.03
C ILE A 30 -20.17 -1.59 15.47
N ASN A 31 -19.48 -2.65 15.05
CA ASN A 31 -20.05 -3.93 14.62
C ASN A 31 -18.96 -4.99 14.39
N PHE A 32 -19.38 -6.23 14.17
CA PHE A 32 -18.46 -7.35 13.92
C PHE A 32 -17.63 -7.20 12.63
N GLN A 33 -18.19 -6.57 11.60
CA GLN A 33 -17.49 -6.31 10.33
C GLN A 33 -16.22 -5.49 10.54
N HIS A 34 -16.26 -4.43 11.35
CA HIS A 34 -15.11 -3.58 11.67
C HIS A 34 -14.01 -4.36 12.42
N SER A 35 -14.40 -5.29 13.30
CA SER A 35 -13.43 -6.19 13.95
C SER A 35 -12.73 -7.08 12.94
N LEU A 36 -13.43 -7.64 11.95
CA LEU A 36 -12.83 -8.44 10.89
C LEU A 36 -11.87 -7.62 10.01
N ILE A 37 -12.25 -6.40 9.65
CA ILE A 37 -11.40 -5.47 8.89
C ILE A 37 -10.10 -5.20 9.66
N PHE A 38 -10.20 -4.97 10.96
CA PHE A 38 -9.03 -4.78 11.81
C PHE A 38 -8.13 -6.03 11.86
N VAL A 39 -8.71 -7.22 12.01
CA VAL A 39 -7.96 -8.49 11.98
C VAL A 39 -7.27 -8.71 10.64
N ILE A 40 -7.95 -8.43 9.51
CA ILE A 40 -7.31 -8.47 8.18
C ILE A 40 -6.15 -7.48 8.13
N GLY A 41 -6.31 -6.28 8.69
CA GLY A 41 -5.23 -5.29 8.82
C GLY A 41 -4.02 -5.82 9.62
N LEU A 42 -4.26 -6.49 10.76
CA LEU A 42 -3.21 -7.15 11.55
C LEU A 42 -2.43 -8.17 10.71
N LEU A 43 -3.15 -9.04 9.98
CA LEU A 43 -2.54 -10.07 9.13
C LEU A 43 -1.77 -9.46 7.96
N LEU A 44 -2.28 -8.37 7.35
CA LEU A 44 -1.57 -7.61 6.33
C LEU A 44 -0.25 -7.05 6.87
N GLY A 45 -0.27 -6.44 8.06
CA GLY A 45 0.92 -5.88 8.71
C GLY A 45 1.96 -6.95 9.04
N LEU A 46 1.53 -8.09 9.58
CA LEU A 46 2.37 -9.24 9.87
C LEU A 46 3.00 -9.79 8.58
N THR A 47 2.21 -9.99 7.53
CA THR A 47 2.68 -10.51 6.24
C THR A 47 3.70 -9.56 5.59
N LEU A 48 3.40 -8.26 5.53
CA LEU A 48 4.30 -7.26 4.96
C LEU A 48 5.65 -7.22 5.69
N TYR A 49 5.63 -7.32 7.03
CA TYR A 49 6.84 -7.27 7.83
C TYR A 49 7.67 -8.54 7.69
N HIS A 50 7.07 -9.72 7.88
CA HIS A 50 7.79 -10.99 7.81
C HIS A 50 8.30 -11.33 6.43
N ALA A 51 7.57 -11.02 5.36
CA ALA A 51 8.03 -11.20 4.00
C ALA A 51 8.93 -10.05 3.50
N SER A 52 9.07 -8.95 4.30
CA SER A 52 9.71 -7.71 3.84
C SER A 52 9.20 -7.27 2.46
N PHE A 53 7.89 -7.44 2.23
CA PHE A 53 7.27 -7.27 0.92
C PHE A 53 7.10 -5.77 0.62
N GLY A 54 8.11 -5.18 -0.02
CA GLY A 54 8.17 -3.73 -0.28
C GLY A 54 8.27 -3.39 -1.76
N PHE A 55 7.40 -2.48 -2.23
CA PHE A 55 7.45 -1.98 -3.61
C PHE A 55 8.66 -1.07 -3.82
N THR A 56 8.87 -0.12 -2.91
CA THR A 56 9.93 0.89 -3.01
C THR A 56 11.32 0.29 -3.12
N GLY A 57 11.63 -0.68 -2.24
CA GLY A 57 12.92 -1.38 -2.23
C GLY A 57 13.13 -2.23 -3.47
N GLY A 58 12.09 -2.98 -3.88
CA GLY A 58 12.15 -3.84 -5.06
C GLY A 58 12.38 -3.05 -6.35
N TRP A 59 11.64 -1.97 -6.57
CA TRP A 59 11.80 -1.11 -7.75
C TRP A 59 13.18 -0.43 -7.77
N ARG A 60 13.67 0.00 -6.61
CA ARG A 60 15.04 0.55 -6.51
C ARG A 60 16.10 -0.49 -6.84
N ASN A 61 16.01 -1.69 -6.28
CA ASN A 61 16.97 -2.76 -6.54
C ASN A 61 17.03 -3.11 -8.03
N PHE A 62 15.88 -3.11 -8.72
CA PHE A 62 15.87 -3.30 -10.16
C PHE A 62 16.58 -2.16 -10.90
N ILE A 63 16.31 -0.90 -10.57
CA ILE A 63 16.92 0.26 -11.25
C ILE A 63 18.45 0.33 -10.99
N GLU A 64 18.89 0.04 -9.76
CA GLU A 64 20.30 0.15 -9.39
C GLU A 64 21.11 -1.09 -9.76
N ARG A 65 20.53 -2.28 -9.59
CA ARG A 65 21.23 -3.57 -9.70
C ARG A 65 20.66 -4.49 -10.75
N SER A 66 19.55 -4.12 -11.38
CA SER A 66 18.74 -4.97 -12.28
C SER A 66 18.21 -6.25 -11.62
N ASP A 67 18.15 -6.33 -10.30
CA ASP A 67 17.55 -7.43 -9.57
C ASP A 67 16.01 -7.37 -9.70
N SER A 68 15.43 -8.33 -10.42
CA SER A 68 14.01 -8.40 -10.73
C SER A 68 13.18 -9.22 -9.73
N SER A 69 13.79 -9.82 -8.71
CA SER A 69 13.14 -10.76 -7.78
C SER A 69 11.86 -10.20 -7.15
N ALA A 70 11.94 -9.00 -6.58
CA ALA A 70 10.78 -8.37 -5.96
C ALA A 70 9.68 -7.99 -6.98
N LEU A 71 10.03 -7.56 -8.19
CA LEU A 71 9.05 -7.27 -9.25
C LEU A 71 8.34 -8.55 -9.70
N ARG A 72 9.07 -9.65 -9.87
CA ARG A 72 8.51 -10.96 -10.20
C ARG A 72 7.52 -11.44 -9.14
N ALA A 73 7.83 -11.26 -7.85
CA ALA A 73 6.91 -11.58 -6.77
C ALA A 73 5.67 -10.67 -6.78
N GLN A 74 5.81 -9.38 -7.11
CA GLN A 74 4.69 -8.46 -7.24
C GLN A 74 3.78 -8.82 -8.43
N PHE A 75 4.35 -9.22 -9.58
CA PHE A 75 3.56 -9.71 -10.70
C PHE A 75 2.80 -10.99 -10.34
N LEU A 76 3.41 -11.90 -9.60
CA LEU A 76 2.72 -13.09 -9.11
C LEU A 76 1.56 -12.74 -8.17
N MET A 77 1.76 -11.78 -7.26
CA MET A 77 0.70 -11.25 -6.40
C MET A 77 -0.47 -10.70 -7.24
N LEU A 78 -0.18 -9.96 -8.32
CA LEU A 78 -1.21 -9.45 -9.23
C LEU A 78 -1.96 -10.58 -9.95
N VAL A 79 -1.27 -11.63 -10.40
CA VAL A 79 -1.92 -12.81 -11.01
C VAL A 79 -2.95 -13.42 -10.06
N PHE A 80 -2.56 -13.73 -8.83
CA PHE A 80 -3.48 -14.28 -7.84
C PHE A 80 -4.65 -13.33 -7.54
N ALA A 81 -4.38 -12.03 -7.41
CA ALA A 81 -5.43 -11.07 -7.14
C ALA A 81 -6.42 -10.92 -8.31
N ILE A 82 -5.96 -10.87 -9.56
CA ILE A 82 -6.83 -10.83 -10.74
C ILE A 82 -7.76 -12.04 -10.77
N LEU A 83 -7.21 -13.25 -10.55
CA LEU A 83 -8.01 -14.48 -10.53
C LEU A 83 -9.05 -14.48 -9.41
N LEU A 84 -8.69 -14.01 -8.21
CA LEU A 84 -9.59 -13.98 -7.07
C LEU A 84 -10.67 -12.89 -7.22
N PHE A 85 -10.34 -11.74 -7.80
CA PHE A 85 -11.27 -10.59 -7.87
C PHE A 85 -12.26 -10.67 -9.03
N SER A 86 -11.85 -11.22 -10.17
CA SER A 86 -12.59 -11.09 -11.44
C SER A 86 -14.02 -11.64 -11.40
N GLY A 87 -14.30 -12.62 -10.54
CA GLY A 87 -15.65 -13.16 -10.36
C GLY A 87 -16.51 -12.41 -9.33
N PHE A 88 -15.92 -11.48 -8.56
CA PHE A 88 -16.58 -10.83 -7.42
C PHE A 88 -16.79 -9.34 -7.60
N VAL A 89 -15.94 -8.67 -8.39
CA VAL A 89 -16.14 -7.24 -8.70
C VAL A 89 -17.48 -7.04 -9.37
N ASN A 90 -18.27 -6.05 -8.91
CA ASN A 90 -19.64 -5.78 -9.31
C ASN A 90 -20.66 -6.86 -8.92
N SER A 91 -20.32 -7.77 -8.01
CA SER A 91 -21.21 -8.77 -7.42
C SER A 91 -21.63 -8.42 -5.99
N LYS A 92 -22.14 -9.38 -5.25
CA LYS A 92 -22.45 -9.24 -3.82
C LYS A 92 -21.40 -9.95 -2.96
N SER A 93 -21.09 -9.38 -1.80
CA SER A 93 -20.21 -9.97 -0.81
C SER A 93 -20.69 -11.36 -0.38
N ILE A 94 -19.75 -12.30 -0.29
CA ILE A 94 -20.01 -13.65 0.21
C ILE A 94 -20.50 -13.62 1.67
N PHE A 95 -19.96 -12.68 2.48
CA PHE A 95 -20.21 -12.67 3.93
C PHE A 95 -21.42 -11.85 4.33
N TYR A 96 -21.69 -10.73 3.66
CA TYR A 96 -22.70 -9.75 4.09
C TYR A 96 -23.76 -9.44 3.03
N GLY A 97 -23.63 -9.98 1.81
CA GLY A 97 -24.57 -9.70 0.71
C GLY A 97 -24.54 -8.25 0.20
N ASN A 98 -23.67 -7.39 0.75
CA ASN A 98 -23.52 -6.00 0.31
C ASN A 98 -22.88 -5.93 -1.08
N PRO A 99 -23.18 -4.89 -1.89
CA PRO A 99 -22.51 -4.68 -3.17
C PRO A 99 -21.01 -4.56 -3.00
N ILE A 100 -20.26 -5.22 -3.88
CA ILE A 100 -18.81 -5.10 -3.97
C ILE A 100 -18.46 -4.08 -5.04
N VAL A 101 -17.69 -3.07 -4.67
CA VAL A 101 -17.20 -2.04 -5.59
C VAL A 101 -15.71 -2.21 -5.80
N GLY A 102 -15.29 -2.41 -7.05
CA GLY A 102 -13.88 -2.47 -7.40
C GLY A 102 -13.19 -1.09 -7.31
N SER A 103 -11.86 -1.10 -7.23
CA SER A 103 -11.06 0.13 -7.30
C SER A 103 -10.93 0.58 -8.76
N VAL A 104 -11.96 1.23 -9.29
CA VAL A 104 -11.98 1.80 -10.64
C VAL A 104 -11.94 3.32 -10.54
N ALA A 105 -10.93 3.94 -11.18
CA ALA A 105 -10.72 5.37 -11.12
C ALA A 105 -10.50 5.98 -12.51
N PRO A 106 -10.67 7.31 -12.67
CA PRO A 106 -10.47 7.99 -13.94
C PRO A 106 -9.05 7.85 -14.49
N THR A 107 -8.98 7.71 -15.81
CA THR A 107 -7.74 7.70 -16.57
C THR A 107 -7.51 9.10 -17.12
N ASN A 108 -6.96 9.99 -16.30
CA ASN A 108 -6.81 11.42 -16.57
C ASN A 108 -5.37 11.91 -16.40
N VAL A 109 -5.13 13.18 -16.74
CA VAL A 109 -3.81 13.81 -16.59
C VAL A 109 -3.39 13.86 -15.12
N SER A 110 -4.33 14.03 -14.18
CA SER A 110 -4.04 13.99 -12.74
C SER A 110 -3.43 12.66 -12.30
N LEU A 111 -3.95 11.54 -12.81
CA LEU A 111 -3.38 10.21 -12.57
C LEU A 111 -1.91 10.13 -13.00
N ILE A 112 -1.59 10.65 -14.20
CA ILE A 112 -0.23 10.63 -14.75
C ILE A 112 0.74 11.42 -13.86
N ILE A 113 0.38 12.66 -13.56
CA ILE A 113 1.19 13.56 -12.74
C ILE A 113 1.33 13.02 -11.32
N GLY A 114 0.23 12.60 -10.71
CA GLY A 114 0.19 12.11 -9.35
C GLY A 114 1.00 10.83 -9.15
N SER A 115 0.89 9.86 -10.06
CA SER A 115 1.65 8.62 -9.99
C SER A 115 3.15 8.82 -10.22
N PHE A 116 3.54 9.73 -11.14
CA PHE A 116 4.94 10.11 -11.33
C PHE A 116 5.53 10.74 -10.06
N ILE A 117 4.84 11.73 -9.47
CA ILE A 117 5.24 12.37 -8.21
C ILE A 117 5.37 11.34 -7.10
N PHE A 118 4.38 10.43 -6.99
CA PHE A 118 4.38 9.37 -5.99
C PHE A 118 5.60 8.44 -6.14
N GLY A 119 5.86 7.98 -7.37
CA GLY A 119 6.99 7.10 -7.67
C GLY A 119 8.35 7.72 -7.35
N LEU A 120 8.53 9.02 -7.66
CA LEU A 120 9.71 9.78 -7.31
C LEU A 120 9.84 9.91 -5.78
N ALA A 121 8.77 10.35 -5.12
CA ALA A 121 8.76 10.68 -3.71
C ALA A 121 8.97 9.46 -2.80
N MET A 122 8.43 8.28 -3.16
CA MET A 122 8.61 7.06 -2.37
C MET A 122 10.08 6.62 -2.28
N GLN A 123 10.93 7.00 -3.23
CA GLN A 123 12.36 6.70 -3.17
C GLN A 123 13.09 7.63 -2.19
N LEU A 124 12.68 8.89 -2.09
CA LEU A 124 13.19 9.83 -1.08
C LEU A 124 12.76 9.41 0.33
N ALA A 125 11.50 9.09 0.52
CA ALA A 125 10.96 8.59 1.79
C ALA A 125 11.59 7.26 2.20
N GLY A 126 11.82 6.36 1.25
CA GLY A 126 12.36 5.02 1.46
C GLY A 126 11.28 3.98 1.78
N GLY A 127 10.00 4.29 1.56
CA GLY A 127 8.85 3.39 1.70
C GLY A 127 7.68 3.94 0.91
N CYS A 128 6.75 3.08 0.46
CA CYS A 128 5.45 3.47 -0.09
C CYS A 128 4.40 3.62 1.03
N GLY A 129 3.11 3.73 0.71
CA GLY A 129 2.05 3.87 1.71
C GLY A 129 2.04 2.74 2.75
N SER A 130 1.85 1.49 2.31
CA SER A 130 1.90 0.32 3.20
C SER A 130 3.30 0.11 3.79
N GLY A 131 4.35 0.39 3.00
CA GLY A 131 5.74 0.35 3.43
C GLY A 131 6.01 1.26 4.63
N THR A 132 5.44 2.45 4.63
CA THR A 132 5.52 3.39 5.75
C THR A 132 4.82 2.82 6.99
N LEU A 133 3.61 2.29 6.85
CA LEU A 133 2.83 1.75 7.99
C LEU A 133 3.53 0.58 8.68
N TYR A 134 3.92 -0.46 7.92
CA TYR A 134 4.53 -1.62 8.57
C TYR A 134 5.94 -1.32 9.12
N THR A 135 6.64 -0.36 8.54
CA THR A 135 7.96 0.03 9.04
C THR A 135 7.84 0.91 10.29
N VAL A 136 6.77 1.74 10.40
CA VAL A 136 6.40 2.45 11.65
C VAL A 136 6.07 1.42 12.73
N GLY A 137 5.25 0.41 12.43
CA GLY A 137 4.98 -0.69 13.35
C GLY A 137 6.24 -1.43 13.81
N GLY A 138 7.25 -1.54 12.96
CA GLY A 138 8.58 -2.04 13.29
C GLY A 138 9.45 -1.11 14.17
N GLY A 139 8.94 0.05 14.59
CA GLY A 139 9.65 0.99 15.47
C GLY A 139 10.60 1.95 14.77
N ASN A 140 10.47 2.18 13.46
CA ASN A 140 11.37 3.06 12.69
C ASN A 140 10.96 4.53 12.78
N THR A 141 11.73 5.33 13.49
CA THR A 141 11.47 6.77 13.72
C THR A 141 11.46 7.58 12.41
N LYS A 142 12.33 7.27 11.46
CA LYS A 142 12.33 7.95 10.15
C LYS A 142 10.99 7.78 9.44
N MET A 143 10.43 6.57 9.47
CA MET A 143 9.14 6.30 8.83
C MET A 143 7.97 6.95 9.54
N LEU A 144 8.07 7.19 10.86
CA LEU A 144 7.09 7.99 11.58
C LEU A 144 7.08 9.44 11.07
N ILE A 145 8.25 10.05 10.86
CA ILE A 145 8.35 11.38 10.23
C ILE A 145 7.74 11.35 8.83
N THR A 146 8.07 10.33 8.02
CA THR A 146 7.47 10.15 6.71
C THR A 146 5.95 10.07 6.78
N LEU A 147 5.38 9.32 7.74
CA LEU A 147 3.93 9.18 7.91
C LEU A 147 3.26 10.52 8.23
N ILE A 148 3.84 11.30 9.15
CA ILE A 148 3.32 12.64 9.50
C ILE A 148 3.23 13.52 8.25
N PHE A 149 4.32 13.60 7.47
CA PHE A 149 4.34 14.40 6.25
C PHE A 149 3.48 13.80 5.12
N PHE A 150 3.28 12.48 5.09
CA PHE A 150 2.34 11.84 4.20
C PHE A 150 0.90 12.27 4.49
N VAL A 151 0.52 12.34 5.76
CA VAL A 151 -0.79 12.84 6.21
C VAL A 151 -0.96 14.30 5.77
N ILE A 152 0.03 15.17 6.00
CA ILE A 152 -0.01 16.58 5.60
C ILE A 152 -0.14 16.70 4.08
N GLY A 153 0.70 16.02 3.31
CA GLY A 153 0.64 16.05 1.84
C GLY A 153 -0.67 15.49 1.29
N SER A 154 -1.23 14.45 1.93
CA SER A 154 -2.52 13.88 1.54
C SER A 154 -3.68 14.84 1.80
N LEU A 155 -3.63 15.60 2.90
CA LEU A 155 -4.57 16.69 3.18
C LEU A 155 -4.48 17.79 2.13
N VAL A 156 -3.26 18.30 1.87
CA VAL A 156 -3.04 19.36 0.87
C VAL A 156 -3.53 18.94 -0.51
N GLY A 157 -3.35 17.67 -0.88
CA GLY A 157 -3.86 17.14 -2.14
C GLY A 157 -5.39 17.08 -2.24
N THR A 158 -6.14 17.29 -1.14
CA THR A 158 -7.60 17.43 -1.17
C THR A 158 -8.06 18.87 -1.44
N TYR A 159 -7.16 19.83 -1.25
CA TYR A 159 -7.44 21.23 -1.60
C TYR A 159 -7.45 21.41 -3.12
N ASN A 160 -8.41 22.14 -3.66
CA ASN A 160 -8.60 22.31 -5.10
C ASN A 160 -8.65 20.98 -5.89
N PHE A 161 -9.19 19.91 -5.29
CA PHE A 161 -9.25 18.60 -5.92
C PHE A 161 -10.06 18.59 -7.22
N THR A 162 -11.09 19.43 -7.33
CA THR A 162 -11.92 19.60 -8.52
C THR A 162 -11.08 20.00 -9.74
N PHE A 163 -10.14 20.94 -9.59
CA PHE A 163 -9.23 21.30 -10.67
C PHE A 163 -8.50 20.06 -11.25
N TRP A 164 -8.05 19.14 -10.39
CA TRP A 164 -7.30 17.96 -10.82
C TRP A 164 -8.17 16.92 -11.53
N ILE A 165 -9.41 16.74 -11.10
CA ILE A 165 -10.31 15.74 -11.71
C ILE A 165 -10.92 16.25 -13.03
N GLU A 166 -11.01 17.55 -13.22
CA GLU A 166 -11.51 18.19 -14.44
C GLU A 166 -10.47 18.25 -15.57
N LEU A 167 -9.20 17.91 -15.29
CA LEU A 167 -8.18 17.79 -16.33
C LEU A 167 -8.59 16.72 -17.37
N PRO A 168 -8.09 16.81 -18.62
CA PRO A 168 -8.45 15.89 -19.70
C PRO A 168 -8.46 14.44 -19.26
N THR A 169 -9.56 13.73 -19.53
CA THR A 169 -9.80 12.37 -19.06
C THR A 169 -10.39 11.48 -20.14
N LEU A 170 -10.01 10.20 -20.10
CA LEU A 170 -10.67 9.13 -20.86
C LEU A 170 -11.81 8.49 -20.07
N GLY A 171 -12.12 9.00 -18.86
CA GLY A 171 -13.10 8.44 -17.94
C GLY A 171 -12.63 7.19 -17.19
N ASN A 172 -13.57 6.56 -16.52
CA ASN A 172 -13.36 5.31 -15.80
C ASN A 172 -13.39 4.14 -16.79
N ILE A 173 -12.28 3.43 -16.95
CA ILE A 173 -12.18 2.30 -17.87
C ILE A 173 -11.99 1.02 -17.08
N SER A 174 -13.06 0.21 -17.00
CA SER A 174 -13.05 -1.14 -16.48
C SER A 174 -12.86 -2.14 -17.64
N LEU A 175 -11.81 -2.94 -17.56
CA LEU A 175 -11.57 -4.02 -18.54
C LEU A 175 -12.63 -5.12 -18.39
N LEU A 176 -13.14 -5.34 -17.17
CA LEU A 176 -14.18 -6.32 -16.90
C LEU A 176 -15.48 -5.95 -17.61
N ASP A 177 -15.88 -4.66 -17.53
CA ASP A 177 -17.10 -4.18 -18.17
C ASP A 177 -16.97 -4.09 -19.69
N LYS A 178 -15.77 -3.75 -20.19
CA LYS A 178 -15.52 -3.55 -21.62
C LYS A 178 -15.33 -4.86 -22.41
N PHE A 179 -14.66 -5.85 -21.81
CA PHE A 179 -14.27 -7.08 -22.50
C PHE A 179 -14.89 -8.35 -21.91
N GLY A 180 -15.62 -8.23 -20.80
CA GLY A 180 -16.11 -9.36 -20.02
C GLY A 180 -15.01 -10.00 -19.15
N ILE A 181 -15.42 -10.88 -18.24
CA ILE A 181 -14.55 -11.45 -17.21
C ILE A 181 -13.38 -12.22 -17.84
N ILE A 182 -13.66 -13.17 -18.73
CA ILE A 182 -12.65 -14.09 -19.29
C ILE A 182 -11.60 -13.32 -20.09
N ASN A 183 -12.04 -12.47 -21.04
CA ASN A 183 -11.11 -11.72 -21.88
C ASN A 183 -10.29 -10.72 -21.08
N SER A 184 -10.89 -10.09 -20.05
CA SER A 184 -10.16 -9.19 -19.15
C SER A 184 -9.05 -9.92 -18.39
N ILE A 185 -9.31 -11.12 -17.89
CA ILE A 185 -8.28 -11.96 -17.24
C ILE A 185 -7.16 -12.26 -18.25
N ILE A 186 -7.50 -12.76 -19.44
CA ILE A 186 -6.51 -13.15 -20.47
C ILE A 186 -5.62 -11.95 -20.83
N ILE A 187 -6.22 -10.79 -21.13
CA ILE A 187 -5.48 -9.57 -21.49
C ILE A 187 -4.50 -9.18 -20.39
N GLN A 188 -4.95 -9.14 -19.13
CA GLN A 188 -4.12 -8.75 -18.01
C GLN A 188 -2.99 -9.77 -17.74
N LEU A 189 -3.27 -11.08 -17.84
CA LEU A 189 -2.26 -12.11 -17.67
C LEU A 189 -1.21 -12.06 -18.77
N ILE A 190 -1.60 -11.87 -20.04
CA ILE A 190 -0.65 -11.69 -21.15
C ILE A 190 0.27 -10.50 -20.86
N PHE A 191 -0.29 -9.37 -20.41
CA PHE A 191 0.49 -8.18 -20.11
C PHE A 191 1.46 -8.40 -18.94
N ILE A 192 1.03 -9.12 -17.88
CA ILE A 192 1.91 -9.49 -16.77
C ILE A 192 3.04 -10.41 -17.23
N VAL A 193 2.75 -11.41 -18.08
CA VAL A 193 3.77 -12.30 -18.62
C VAL A 193 4.80 -11.52 -19.46
N LEU A 194 4.34 -10.59 -20.31
CA LEU A 194 5.24 -9.73 -21.07
C LEU A 194 6.15 -8.90 -20.17
N LEU A 195 5.60 -8.26 -19.13
CA LEU A 195 6.39 -7.51 -18.16
C LEU A 195 7.39 -8.43 -17.42
N TYR A 196 6.94 -9.60 -16.97
CA TYR A 196 7.80 -10.58 -16.32
C TYR A 196 9.00 -10.96 -17.20
N LEU A 197 8.75 -11.24 -18.49
CA LEU A 197 9.80 -11.57 -19.45
C LEU A 197 10.75 -10.41 -19.70
N ILE A 198 10.24 -9.19 -19.85
CA ILE A 198 11.06 -7.98 -20.04
C ILE A 198 11.98 -7.76 -18.84
N PHE A 199 11.43 -7.75 -17.61
CA PHE A 199 12.22 -7.52 -16.41
C PHE A 199 13.24 -8.64 -16.15
N SER A 200 12.86 -9.90 -16.41
CA SER A 200 13.78 -11.04 -16.30
C SER A 200 14.89 -11.01 -17.36
N TYR A 201 14.56 -10.54 -18.57
CA TYR A 201 15.56 -10.39 -19.65
C TYR A 201 16.61 -9.32 -19.30
N VAL A 202 16.18 -8.17 -18.77
CA VAL A 202 17.06 -7.09 -18.34
C VAL A 202 17.97 -7.57 -17.20
N ASP A 203 17.40 -8.30 -16.22
CA ASP A 203 18.14 -8.91 -15.11
C ASP A 203 19.20 -9.88 -15.64
N LYS A 204 18.82 -10.83 -16.50
CA LYS A 204 19.72 -11.80 -17.10
C LYS A 204 20.87 -11.13 -17.87
N LYS A 205 20.55 -10.09 -18.64
CA LYS A 205 21.56 -9.38 -19.46
C LYS A 205 22.66 -8.72 -18.59
N LYS A 206 22.32 -8.27 -17.39
CA LYS A 206 23.25 -7.56 -16.50
C LYS A 206 23.93 -8.49 -15.49
N ASN A 207 23.20 -9.46 -14.95
CA ASN A 207 23.67 -10.34 -13.87
C ASN A 207 24.07 -11.75 -14.35
N ASN A 208 23.98 -12.02 -15.67
CA ASN A 208 24.28 -13.28 -16.34
C ASN A 208 23.38 -14.46 -15.99
N ILE A 209 22.85 -14.54 -14.76
CA ILE A 209 21.99 -15.62 -14.28
C ILE A 209 20.80 -14.99 -13.56
N VAL A 210 19.59 -15.47 -13.87
CA VAL A 210 18.37 -15.19 -13.08
C VAL A 210 17.96 -16.46 -12.37
N ASP A 211 18.03 -16.45 -11.05
CA ASP A 211 17.48 -17.54 -10.25
C ASP A 211 15.96 -17.31 -10.10
N HIS A 212 15.16 -18.02 -10.90
CA HIS A 212 13.71 -17.95 -10.79
C HIS A 212 13.17 -18.56 -9.48
N SER A 213 14.00 -19.30 -8.76
CA SER A 213 13.63 -19.91 -7.49
C SER A 213 13.88 -19.01 -6.27
N ASP A 214 14.52 -17.86 -6.45
CA ASP A 214 14.86 -16.91 -5.38
C ASP A 214 13.63 -16.40 -4.61
N ILE A 215 12.52 -16.17 -5.32
CA ILE A 215 11.25 -15.76 -4.71
C ILE A 215 10.62 -16.80 -3.78
N PHE A 216 10.95 -18.09 -3.98
CA PHE A 216 10.46 -19.22 -3.18
C PHE A 216 11.35 -19.55 -1.98
N LYS A 217 12.56 -19.01 -1.94
CA LYS A 217 13.57 -19.33 -0.93
C LYS A 217 13.71 -18.20 0.08
N SER A 218 13.97 -18.58 1.32
CA SER A 218 14.48 -17.69 2.34
C SER A 218 15.55 -18.43 3.14
N SER A 219 16.70 -17.83 3.32
CA SER A 219 17.83 -18.44 4.02
C SER A 219 17.55 -18.81 5.48
N ASN A 220 16.59 -18.11 6.11
CA ASN A 220 16.24 -18.27 7.53
C ASN A 220 14.73 -18.30 7.73
N PHE A 221 14.00 -19.07 6.90
CA PHE A 221 12.56 -19.18 7.00
C PHE A 221 12.12 -19.68 8.38
N ASN A 222 11.26 -18.91 9.02
CA ASN A 222 10.61 -19.28 10.27
C ASN A 222 9.20 -18.66 10.29
N ILE A 223 8.19 -19.48 10.55
CA ILE A 223 6.79 -19.03 10.55
C ILE A 223 6.56 -17.93 11.57
N ILE A 224 7.17 -18.05 12.77
CA ILE A 224 6.93 -17.14 13.90
C ILE A 224 7.86 -15.91 13.82
N LYS A 225 9.15 -16.13 13.53
CA LYS A 225 10.17 -15.06 13.56
C LYS A 225 10.32 -14.31 12.24
N GLY A 226 9.71 -14.78 11.19
CA GLY A 226 9.73 -14.12 9.90
C GLY A 226 10.81 -14.63 8.95
N SER A 227 11.27 -13.70 8.09
CA SER A 227 12.03 -14.01 6.88
C SER A 227 11.24 -14.95 5.95
N TRP A 228 9.97 -14.59 5.69
CA TRP A 228 9.14 -15.36 4.77
C TRP A 228 9.59 -15.17 3.33
N PRO A 229 9.52 -16.22 2.49
CA PRO A 229 9.76 -16.07 1.06
C PRO A 229 8.81 -15.03 0.44
N LEU A 230 9.29 -14.32 -0.58
CA LEU A 230 8.47 -13.32 -1.30
C LEU A 230 7.21 -13.95 -1.91
N PHE A 231 7.31 -15.20 -2.39
CA PHE A 231 6.15 -15.96 -2.89
C PHE A 231 5.04 -16.08 -1.85
N LEU A 232 5.38 -16.49 -0.63
CA LEU A 232 4.40 -16.61 0.46
C LEU A 232 3.76 -15.26 0.78
N GLY A 233 4.57 -14.19 0.83
CA GLY A 233 4.07 -12.83 0.98
C GLY A 233 3.10 -12.43 -0.14
N ALA A 234 3.43 -12.70 -1.39
CA ALA A 234 2.61 -12.41 -2.55
C ALA A 234 1.22 -13.08 -2.49
N VAL A 235 1.21 -14.39 -2.20
CA VAL A 235 -0.04 -15.18 -2.09
C VAL A 235 -0.91 -14.70 -0.93
N LEU A 236 -0.31 -14.51 0.26
CA LEU A 236 -1.05 -14.06 1.44
C LEU A 236 -1.62 -12.65 1.24
N LEU A 237 -0.86 -11.72 0.64
CA LEU A 237 -1.37 -10.38 0.36
C LEU A 237 -2.53 -10.41 -0.64
N ALA A 238 -2.49 -11.27 -1.65
CA ALA A 238 -3.60 -11.42 -2.59
C ALA A 238 -4.86 -11.97 -1.91
N ILE A 239 -4.71 -13.01 -1.07
CA ILE A 239 -5.83 -13.58 -0.29
C ILE A 239 -6.39 -12.55 0.69
N LEU A 240 -5.54 -11.84 1.45
CA LEU A 240 -5.98 -10.84 2.42
C LEU A 240 -6.67 -9.65 1.75
N ASN A 241 -6.22 -9.24 0.57
CA ASN A 241 -6.91 -8.21 -0.22
C ASN A 241 -8.28 -8.70 -0.72
N PHE A 242 -8.38 -9.96 -1.14
CA PHE A 242 -9.65 -10.58 -1.49
C PHE A 242 -10.62 -10.69 -0.29
N LEU A 243 -10.11 -11.04 0.88
CA LEU A 243 -10.92 -11.02 2.11
C LEU A 243 -11.37 -9.61 2.45
N MET A 244 -10.49 -8.60 2.30
CA MET A 244 -10.85 -7.20 2.49
C MET A 244 -11.97 -6.78 1.54
N LEU A 245 -11.87 -7.13 0.24
CA LEU A 245 -12.91 -6.87 -0.75
C LEU A 245 -14.28 -7.39 -0.30
N ASN A 246 -14.33 -8.63 0.19
CA ASN A 246 -15.57 -9.28 0.60
C ASN A 246 -16.09 -8.81 1.97
N VAL A 247 -15.23 -8.45 2.89
CA VAL A 247 -15.64 -7.98 4.22
C VAL A 247 -15.99 -6.51 4.20
N ALA A 248 -15.17 -5.66 3.57
CA ALA A 248 -15.38 -4.21 3.55
C ALA A 248 -16.30 -3.75 2.40
N GLY A 249 -16.57 -4.59 1.39
CA GLY A 249 -17.28 -4.22 0.17
C GLY A 249 -16.41 -3.47 -0.85
N HIS A 250 -15.14 -3.23 -0.53
CA HIS A 250 -14.15 -2.60 -1.40
C HIS A 250 -12.75 -3.17 -1.13
N PRO A 251 -11.84 -3.15 -2.13
CA PRO A 251 -10.51 -3.70 -1.95
C PRO A 251 -9.66 -2.87 -0.99
N TRP A 252 -8.57 -3.47 -0.55
CA TRP A 252 -7.61 -2.83 0.35
C TRP A 252 -7.09 -1.50 -0.20
N SER A 253 -7.22 -0.48 0.62
CA SER A 253 -6.72 0.87 0.41
C SER A 253 -5.96 1.36 1.65
N VAL A 254 -5.11 2.37 1.49
CA VAL A 254 -4.27 2.91 2.58
C VAL A 254 -4.41 4.43 2.69
N THR A 255 -4.36 5.12 1.56
CA THR A 255 -4.08 6.57 1.53
C THR A 255 -5.30 7.45 1.80
N PHE A 256 -6.53 6.91 1.71
CA PHE A 256 -7.72 7.67 2.10
C PHE A 256 -7.66 8.05 3.59
N ALA A 257 -7.29 7.12 4.45
CA ALA A 257 -7.15 7.37 5.89
C ALA A 257 -6.18 8.52 6.19
N PHE A 258 -5.07 8.62 5.46
CA PHE A 258 -4.09 9.70 5.69
C PHE A 258 -4.71 11.09 5.42
N GLY A 259 -5.48 11.23 4.32
CA GLY A 259 -6.23 12.45 4.05
C GLY A 259 -7.27 12.74 5.14
N LEU A 260 -8.00 11.70 5.57
CA LEU A 260 -9.00 11.82 6.63
C LEU A 260 -8.37 12.23 7.98
N TRP A 261 -7.25 11.59 8.38
CA TRP A 261 -6.56 11.96 9.62
C TRP A 261 -6.06 13.41 9.57
N GLY A 262 -5.49 13.83 8.43
CA GLY A 262 -5.09 15.21 8.22
C GLY A 262 -6.27 16.18 8.29
N ALA A 263 -7.40 15.85 7.68
CA ALA A 263 -8.61 16.66 7.69
C ALA A 263 -9.21 16.80 9.09
N LYS A 264 -9.24 15.71 9.87
CA LYS A 264 -9.70 15.74 11.27
C LYS A 264 -8.79 16.62 12.16
N ILE A 265 -7.48 16.54 11.96
CA ILE A 265 -6.54 17.40 12.70
C ILE A 265 -6.70 18.85 12.29
N ALA A 266 -6.83 19.12 10.98
CA ALA A 266 -7.01 20.47 10.45
C ALA A 266 -8.33 21.11 10.94
N ASP A 267 -9.42 20.34 10.95
CA ASP A 267 -10.72 20.78 11.47
C ASP A 267 -10.63 21.11 12.99
N PHE A 268 -9.94 20.25 13.74
CA PHE A 268 -9.74 20.45 15.18
C PHE A 268 -8.95 21.74 15.51
N ILE A 269 -8.00 22.15 14.65
CA ILE A 269 -7.25 23.41 14.81
C ILE A 269 -7.92 24.62 14.16
N GLY A 270 -9.18 24.49 13.72
CA GLY A 270 -10.01 25.58 13.20
C GLY A 270 -9.90 25.84 11.70
N ILE A 271 -9.26 24.96 10.91
CA ILE A 271 -9.27 25.04 9.45
C ILE A 271 -10.56 24.41 8.92
N ASN A 272 -11.42 25.19 8.27
CA ASN A 272 -12.68 24.71 7.73
C ASN A 272 -12.46 23.82 6.46
N VAL A 273 -12.02 22.58 6.65
CA VAL A 273 -11.81 21.62 5.55
C VAL A 273 -13.11 21.16 4.92
N ALA A 274 -14.25 21.30 5.62
CA ALA A 274 -15.56 20.94 5.08
C ALA A 274 -15.99 21.86 3.91
N SER A 275 -15.35 23.03 3.75
CA SER A 275 -15.57 23.92 2.60
C SER A 275 -14.80 23.49 1.35
N TRP A 276 -13.86 22.54 1.43
CA TRP A 276 -13.10 22.08 0.29
C TRP A 276 -13.89 21.04 -0.52
N ASP A 277 -13.86 21.12 -1.84
CA ASP A 277 -14.69 20.32 -2.75
C ASP A 277 -14.56 18.81 -2.51
N PHE A 278 -13.35 18.32 -2.24
CA PHE A 278 -13.11 16.89 -1.96
C PHE A 278 -13.98 16.38 -0.81
N TRP A 279 -14.14 17.16 0.25
CA TRP A 279 -14.91 16.77 1.43
C TRP A 279 -16.42 16.96 1.26
N ASN A 280 -16.88 17.40 0.07
CA ASN A 280 -18.29 17.47 -0.30
C ASN A 280 -18.77 16.25 -1.10
N PHE A 281 -17.87 15.40 -1.62
CA PHE A 281 -18.26 14.12 -2.19
C PHE A 281 -18.89 13.21 -1.14
N GLN A 282 -19.84 12.35 -1.54
CA GLN A 282 -20.69 11.56 -0.64
C GLN A 282 -19.90 10.79 0.42
N TYR A 283 -18.89 9.99 0.04
CA TYR A 283 -18.12 9.18 0.97
C TYR A 283 -17.17 10.02 1.85
N PRO A 284 -16.33 10.91 1.33
CA PRO A 284 -15.48 11.80 2.13
C PRO A 284 -16.27 12.65 3.13
N LYS A 285 -17.42 13.20 2.73
CA LYS A 285 -18.32 13.98 3.60
C LYS A 285 -18.81 13.18 4.79
N ALA A 286 -19.25 11.94 4.53
CA ALA A 286 -19.70 11.04 5.58
C ALA A 286 -18.52 10.67 6.52
N ALA A 287 -17.35 10.35 5.97
CA ALA A 287 -16.16 10.02 6.75
C ALA A 287 -15.68 11.20 7.61
N LEU A 288 -15.75 12.44 7.08
CA LEU A 288 -15.38 13.63 7.84
C LEU A 288 -16.30 13.89 9.03
N LYS A 289 -17.59 13.57 8.93
CA LYS A 289 -18.55 13.72 10.04
C LYS A 289 -18.42 12.63 11.10
N ASN A 290 -18.13 11.39 10.68
CA ASN A 290 -18.07 10.23 11.57
C ASN A 290 -16.71 10.13 12.28
N SER A 291 -16.61 9.24 13.28
CA SER A 291 -15.34 8.88 13.90
C SER A 291 -14.39 8.22 12.88
N ILE A 292 -13.07 8.40 13.05
CA ILE A 292 -12.05 7.67 12.27
C ILE A 292 -12.20 6.15 12.41
N PHE A 293 -12.79 5.68 13.49
CA PHE A 293 -13.08 4.27 13.73
C PHE A 293 -14.31 3.75 12.95
N ALA A 294 -15.03 4.60 12.24
CA ALA A 294 -16.05 4.20 11.29
C ALA A 294 -15.49 4.05 9.86
N ASP A 295 -14.25 4.50 9.62
CA ASP A 295 -13.58 4.39 8.31
C ASP A 295 -12.77 3.10 8.21
N HIS A 296 -13.14 2.22 7.28
CA HIS A 296 -12.50 0.92 7.06
C HIS A 296 -10.99 1.04 6.76
N THR A 297 -10.59 2.09 6.04
CA THR A 297 -9.18 2.32 5.70
C THR A 297 -8.36 2.70 6.94
N SER A 298 -8.92 3.51 7.83
CA SER A 298 -8.28 3.87 9.10
C SER A 298 -8.11 2.66 10.01
N ILE A 299 -9.14 1.83 10.14
CA ILE A 299 -9.10 0.61 10.97
C ILE A 299 -8.06 -0.37 10.44
N SER A 300 -8.04 -0.63 9.13
CA SER A 300 -7.07 -1.53 8.53
C SER A 300 -5.64 -1.01 8.67
N ASN A 301 -5.41 0.31 8.55
CA ASN A 301 -4.09 0.92 8.74
C ASN A 301 -3.59 0.79 10.18
N ILE A 302 -4.46 0.98 11.18
CA ILE A 302 -4.13 0.74 12.59
C ILE A 302 -3.78 -0.74 12.79
N GLY A 303 -4.55 -1.64 12.19
CA GLY A 303 -4.26 -3.06 12.17
C GLY A 303 -2.88 -3.38 11.58
N ILE A 304 -2.52 -2.79 10.42
CA ILE A 304 -1.21 -2.98 9.79
C ILE A 304 -0.07 -2.55 10.73
N ILE A 305 -0.20 -1.41 11.39
CA ILE A 305 0.84 -0.93 12.34
C ILE A 305 1.00 -1.92 13.49
N LEU A 306 -0.10 -2.37 14.11
CA LEU A 306 -0.04 -3.31 15.24
C LEU A 306 0.41 -4.72 14.81
N GLY A 307 -0.03 -5.21 13.66
CA GLY A 307 0.43 -6.47 13.09
C GLY A 307 1.94 -6.48 12.82
N ALA A 308 2.47 -5.39 12.27
CA ALA A 308 3.89 -5.23 12.07
C ALA A 308 4.67 -5.06 13.38
N LEU A 309 4.08 -4.44 14.40
CA LEU A 309 4.65 -4.33 15.74
C LEU A 309 4.79 -5.72 16.37
N ILE A 310 3.76 -6.56 16.29
CA ILE A 310 3.79 -7.95 16.74
C ILE A 310 4.87 -8.72 15.97
N ALA A 311 4.88 -8.62 14.64
CA ALA A 311 5.84 -9.31 13.78
C ALA A 311 7.30 -8.92 14.09
N SER A 312 7.56 -7.61 14.27
CA SER A 312 8.91 -7.10 14.59
C SER A 312 9.40 -7.55 15.96
N SER A 313 8.48 -7.64 16.93
CA SER A 313 8.77 -8.13 18.28
C SER A 313 9.12 -9.62 18.28
N LEU A 314 8.36 -10.44 17.54
CA LEU A 314 8.63 -11.86 17.33
C LEU A 314 9.98 -12.10 16.63
N ALA A 315 10.32 -11.24 15.65
CA ALA A 315 11.60 -11.28 14.96
C ALA A 315 12.78 -10.75 15.80
N GLY A 316 12.52 -10.15 16.98
CA GLY A 316 13.53 -9.49 17.81
C GLY A 316 14.21 -8.31 17.10
N SER A 317 13.50 -7.64 16.20
CA SER A 317 14.03 -6.57 15.35
C SER A 317 13.33 -5.22 15.55
N PHE A 318 12.47 -5.13 16.57
CA PHE A 318 11.84 -3.87 16.95
C PHE A 318 12.89 -2.84 17.36
N ASN A 319 12.69 -1.61 16.96
CA ASN A 319 13.50 -0.45 17.32
C ASN A 319 14.94 -0.45 16.78
N ASN A 320 15.13 0.21 15.67
CA ASN A 320 16.45 0.49 15.11
C ASN A 320 16.97 1.83 15.70
N LYS A 321 17.85 1.75 16.71
CA LYS A 321 18.41 2.90 17.46
C LYS A 321 19.40 3.76 16.68
N ASN A 322 19.47 3.68 15.37
CA ASN A 322 20.41 4.46 14.58
C ASN A 322 20.07 5.95 14.61
N ARG A 323 21.05 6.78 14.92
CA ARG A 323 20.95 8.23 14.74
C ARG A 323 20.69 8.53 13.27
N ILE A 324 19.62 9.27 13.00
CA ILE A 324 19.22 9.64 11.64
C ILE A 324 19.94 10.95 11.27
N LYS A 325 20.70 10.94 10.18
CA LYS A 325 21.35 12.16 9.65
C LYS A 325 20.25 13.19 9.27
N THR A 326 20.47 14.48 9.49
CA THR A 326 19.52 15.56 9.19
C THR A 326 19.08 15.56 7.73
N LYS A 327 20.00 15.28 6.78
CA LYS A 327 19.65 15.16 5.36
C LYS A 327 18.60 14.07 5.10
N ILE A 328 18.66 12.96 5.83
CA ILE A 328 17.70 11.85 5.69
C ILE A 328 16.35 12.22 6.28
N ILE A 329 16.32 13.03 7.36
CA ILE A 329 15.07 13.57 7.92
C ILE A 329 14.39 14.45 6.88
N PHE A 330 15.14 15.37 6.26
CA PHE A 330 14.59 16.24 5.22
C PHE A 330 14.07 15.47 4.01
N ALA A 331 14.79 14.42 3.57
CA ALA A 331 14.31 13.51 2.51
C ALA A 331 13.03 12.78 2.92
N ALA A 332 12.90 12.37 4.19
CA ALA A 332 11.69 11.73 4.72
C ALA A 332 10.49 12.69 4.74
N MET A 333 10.71 13.96 5.12
CA MET A 333 9.69 15.02 5.11
C MET A 333 9.20 15.30 3.69
N LEU A 334 10.11 15.62 2.76
CA LEU A 334 9.76 15.89 1.36
C LEU A 334 9.13 14.66 0.70
N GLY A 335 9.74 13.48 0.88
CA GLY A 335 9.22 12.25 0.33
C GLY A 335 7.82 11.91 0.86
N GLY A 336 7.59 12.06 2.17
CA GLY A 336 6.28 11.88 2.79
C GLY A 336 5.23 12.84 2.20
N PHE A 337 5.53 14.13 2.18
CA PHE A 337 4.63 15.15 1.66
C PHE A 337 4.23 14.90 0.21
N PHE A 338 5.20 14.71 -0.68
CA PHE A 338 4.90 14.50 -2.10
C PHE A 338 4.27 13.13 -2.39
N MET A 339 4.53 12.09 -1.58
CA MET A 339 3.75 10.85 -1.66
C MET A 339 2.29 11.10 -1.32
N GLY A 340 2.00 11.87 -0.27
CA GLY A 340 0.63 12.19 0.15
C GLY A 340 -0.12 12.95 -0.93
N PHE A 341 0.49 14.01 -1.43
CA PHE A 341 -0.05 14.82 -2.52
C PHE A 341 -0.26 13.99 -3.79
N GLY A 342 0.78 13.27 -4.26
CA GLY A 342 0.71 12.44 -5.45
C GLY A 342 -0.31 11.31 -5.35
N ALA A 343 -0.44 10.67 -4.17
CA ALA A 343 -1.44 9.62 -3.94
C ALA A 343 -2.87 10.15 -4.06
N ARG A 344 -3.13 11.40 -3.68
CA ARG A 344 -4.45 12.02 -3.83
C ARG A 344 -4.79 12.25 -5.29
N LEU A 345 -3.85 12.82 -6.04
CA LEU A 345 -4.00 13.07 -7.47
C LEU A 345 -4.12 11.78 -8.29
N ALA A 346 -3.44 10.72 -7.87
CA ALA A 346 -3.40 9.45 -8.57
C ALA A 346 -4.40 8.40 -8.04
N PHE A 347 -5.41 8.82 -7.28
CA PHE A 347 -6.47 7.97 -6.73
C PHE A 347 -5.97 6.81 -5.85
N GLY A 348 -4.73 6.86 -5.37
CA GLY A 348 -4.17 5.85 -4.49
C GLY A 348 -2.64 5.73 -4.58
N CYS A 349 -2.13 4.70 -3.91
CA CYS A 349 -0.71 4.34 -3.87
C CYS A 349 -0.49 2.96 -4.52
N ASN A 350 0.69 2.35 -4.31
CA ASN A 350 0.97 0.98 -4.76
C ASN A 350 -0.10 -0.05 -4.32
N ILE A 351 -0.87 0.22 -3.29
CA ILE A 351 -1.95 -0.66 -2.84
C ILE A 351 -3.27 -0.30 -3.52
N GLY A 352 -3.80 0.90 -3.28
CA GLY A 352 -5.14 1.27 -3.76
C GLY A 352 -5.22 1.42 -5.28
N ALA A 353 -4.23 2.10 -5.90
CA ALA A 353 -4.24 2.34 -7.34
C ALA A 353 -3.62 1.18 -8.13
N LEU A 354 -2.40 0.74 -7.79
CA LEU A 354 -1.73 -0.32 -8.53
C LEU A 354 -2.35 -1.69 -8.22
N PHE A 355 -2.20 -2.19 -6.99
CA PHE A 355 -2.57 -3.56 -6.64
C PHE A 355 -4.09 -3.77 -6.73
N SER A 356 -4.87 -2.99 -6.00
CA SER A 356 -6.33 -3.10 -5.97
C SER A 356 -6.97 -2.65 -7.28
N GLY A 357 -6.41 -1.62 -7.94
CA GLY A 357 -6.88 -1.17 -9.25
C GLY A 357 -6.73 -2.21 -10.34
N ILE A 358 -5.55 -2.82 -10.48
CA ILE A 358 -5.30 -3.90 -11.44
C ILE A 358 -6.16 -5.13 -11.11
N ALA A 359 -6.21 -5.55 -9.84
CA ALA A 359 -7.05 -6.67 -9.42
C ALA A 359 -8.54 -6.45 -9.75
N SER A 360 -9.00 -5.20 -9.69
CA SER A 360 -10.38 -4.80 -10.07
C SER A 360 -10.58 -4.64 -11.59
N GLY A 361 -9.59 -4.97 -12.41
CA GLY A 361 -9.66 -4.81 -13.87
C GLY A 361 -9.66 -3.36 -14.35
N SER A 362 -9.16 -2.41 -13.58
CA SER A 362 -9.14 -1.01 -13.98
C SER A 362 -7.88 -0.62 -14.76
N LEU A 363 -8.07 0.10 -15.86
CA LEU A 363 -6.96 0.59 -16.69
C LEU A 363 -6.08 1.60 -15.93
N HIS A 364 -6.66 2.37 -14.99
CA HIS A 364 -5.90 3.36 -14.23
C HIS A 364 -4.72 2.73 -13.46
N GLY A 365 -4.86 1.49 -12.97
CA GLY A 365 -3.80 0.79 -12.25
C GLY A 365 -2.56 0.53 -13.10
N TRP A 366 -2.75 0.21 -14.38
CA TRP A 366 -1.68 -0.02 -15.35
C TRP A 366 -0.95 1.28 -15.71
N ILE A 367 -1.71 2.35 -15.92
CA ILE A 367 -1.14 3.69 -16.18
C ILE A 367 -0.40 4.20 -14.94
N TRP A 368 -0.98 3.99 -13.77
CA TRP A 368 -0.32 4.28 -12.50
C TRP A 368 1.05 3.57 -12.39
N PHE A 369 1.10 2.27 -12.70
CA PHE A 369 2.34 1.49 -12.69
C PHE A 369 3.41 2.12 -13.59
N LEU A 370 3.05 2.43 -14.82
CA LEU A 370 3.98 2.99 -15.80
C LEU A 370 4.60 4.30 -15.32
N PHE A 371 3.78 5.27 -14.94
CA PHE A 371 4.27 6.60 -14.59
C PHE A 371 4.93 6.64 -13.20
N ALA A 372 4.48 5.83 -12.24
CA ALA A 372 5.16 5.68 -10.97
C ALA A 372 6.52 4.98 -11.13
N PHE A 373 6.66 4.04 -12.07
CA PHE A 373 7.94 3.40 -12.34
C PHE A 373 8.92 4.38 -12.99
N ILE A 374 8.45 5.22 -13.93
CA ILE A 374 9.25 6.33 -14.49
C ILE A 374 9.66 7.31 -13.38
N GLY A 375 8.72 7.72 -12.53
CA GLY A 375 9.02 8.59 -11.38
C GLY A 375 10.05 7.97 -10.44
N THR A 376 9.97 6.66 -10.20
CA THR A 376 10.96 5.92 -9.40
C THR A 376 12.37 6.00 -9.98
N TYR A 377 12.53 5.91 -11.29
CA TYR A 377 13.84 6.06 -11.93
C TYR A 377 14.51 7.41 -11.58
N PHE A 378 13.74 8.49 -11.66
CA PHE A 378 14.23 9.82 -11.25
C PHE A 378 14.43 9.92 -9.74
N GLY A 379 13.52 9.34 -8.95
CA GLY A 379 13.59 9.31 -7.50
C GLY A 379 14.84 8.58 -6.98
N VAL A 380 15.25 7.47 -7.60
CA VAL A 380 16.49 6.76 -7.26
C VAL A 380 17.71 7.62 -7.50
N LYS A 381 17.76 8.38 -8.60
CA LYS A 381 18.85 9.33 -8.86
C LYS A 381 18.88 10.45 -7.82
N LEU A 382 17.74 11.07 -7.54
CA LEU A 382 17.62 12.16 -6.58
C LEU A 382 17.94 11.69 -5.15
N ARG A 383 17.59 10.46 -4.79
CA ARG A 383 17.89 9.85 -3.49
C ARG A 383 19.39 9.92 -3.13
N ARG A 384 20.29 9.80 -4.10
CA ARG A 384 21.73 9.82 -3.86
C ARG A 384 22.21 11.11 -3.19
N LEU A 385 21.52 12.24 -3.43
CA LEU A 385 21.85 13.53 -2.79
C LEU A 385 21.65 13.53 -1.26
N PHE A 386 20.79 12.66 -0.75
CA PHE A 386 20.40 12.63 0.66
C PHE A 386 20.98 11.46 1.45
N TYR A 387 21.30 10.37 0.76
CA TYR A 387 21.69 9.10 1.41
C TYR A 387 23.18 8.75 1.23
N THR A 388 23.95 9.66 0.65
CA THR A 388 25.41 9.58 0.59
C THR A 388 26.10 10.20 1.81
#